data_336dd5825974ee3a4730eb72db086c07
#
_entry.id   336dd5825974ee3a4730eb72db086c07
#
_cell.length_a   1.000
_cell.length_b   1.000
_cell.length_c   1.000
_cell.angle_alpha   90.00
_cell.angle_beta   90.00
_cell.angle_gamma   90.00
#
_symmetry.space_group_name_H-M   'P 1'
#
loop_
_entity.id
_entity.type
_entity.pdbx_description
1 polymer ?
#
loop_
_entity_poly.entity_id
_entity_poly.type
_entity_poly.pdbx_seq_one_letter_code
_entity_poly.pdbx_strand_id
1 'polypeptide(L)'
;MVKPTPDYFSGLEHLATAIILLDADCRVVYANPGAEVIFAFSATQISNLAISEVFPDCDILMLAVNNAIAQQSPFREHEFTISTHRQHSFVVTCTVTPIESHSATLILEFQQMDAQLRIAREERMLIQQQANAELLRNLAHEIRNPLGGLRGAAQLLEHELPSPSLREYTQVIIKEADRLQSLMDRLLIPHRVPKYQPTNIHEVLERVRSLLLAESPKSVLIARDYDLSLPELIGDREKLIQAVLNIARNAVQAMQSDNTQDRKIIFRTRAERQVTLARKRYRVGIKLEIIDNGPGIPADIRDRIFFPLVSGTDGGSGLGLTLAQTFITQHHGKIECDSVPGKTCFTILLPIETSVFKESTLIPNAPSST
;
A
#
# COMPACT_ATOMS: atom_id res chain seq x y z
N MET A 1 41.37 -0.46 31.74
CA MET A 1 41.26 0.97 32.04
C MET A 1 40.25 1.55 31.06
N VAL A 2 39.02 1.79 31.52
CA VAL A 2 37.98 2.45 30.76
C VAL A 2 38.42 3.92 30.65
N LYS A 3 38.61 4.42 29.41
CA LYS A 3 38.80 5.85 29.19
C LYS A 3 37.54 6.57 29.67
N PRO A 4 37.65 7.60 30.51
CA PRO A 4 36.46 8.39 30.89
C PRO A 4 35.87 8.99 29.61
N THR A 5 34.56 8.77 29.41
CA THR A 5 33.77 9.50 28.42
C THR A 5 33.99 10.99 28.63
N PRO A 6 34.33 11.77 27.61
CA PRO A 6 34.43 13.22 27.78
C PRO A 6 33.12 13.77 28.31
N ASP A 7 33.16 14.69 29.27
CA ASP A 7 32.02 15.37 29.90
C ASP A 7 31.01 16.03 28.92
N TYR A 8 31.35 16.04 27.63
CA TYR A 8 30.58 16.65 26.56
C TYR A 8 29.21 16.01 26.31
N PHE A 9 28.96 14.74 26.71
CA PHE A 9 27.73 14.02 26.43
C PHE A 9 26.93 13.67 27.68
N SER A 10 27.31 14.14 28.84
CA SER A 10 26.65 13.81 30.12
C SER A 10 25.16 14.16 30.16
N GLY A 11 24.73 15.19 29.41
CA GLY A 11 23.32 15.53 29.29
C GLY A 11 22.48 14.50 28.50
N LEU A 12 23.10 13.75 27.57
CA LEU A 12 22.40 12.76 26.74
C LEU A 12 22.13 11.45 27.51
N GLU A 13 22.88 11.18 28.61
CA GLU A 13 22.70 9.98 29.42
C GLU A 13 21.36 9.92 30.15
N HIS A 14 20.75 11.09 30.39
CA HIS A 14 19.46 11.18 31.10
C HIS A 14 18.24 11.18 30.16
N LEU A 15 18.46 11.10 28.83
CA LEU A 15 17.37 11.10 27.85
C LEU A 15 16.86 9.68 27.64
N ALA A 16 15.53 9.52 27.70
CA ALA A 16 14.85 8.26 27.38
C ALA A 16 14.85 7.95 25.87
N THR A 17 15.01 8.98 25.03
CA THR A 17 15.13 8.84 23.57
C THR A 17 16.45 8.14 23.25
N ALA A 18 16.42 7.17 22.34
CA ALA A 18 17.65 6.51 21.88
C ALA A 18 18.47 7.46 21.01
N ILE A 19 19.71 7.73 21.40
CA ILE A 19 20.63 8.61 20.70
C ILE A 19 21.90 7.87 20.37
N ILE A 20 22.30 7.93 19.08
CA ILE A 20 23.58 7.41 18.60
C ILE A 20 24.29 8.56 17.89
N LEU A 21 25.57 8.77 18.21
CA LEU A 21 26.44 9.74 17.54
C LEU A 21 27.38 9.02 16.60
N LEU A 22 27.51 9.56 15.37
CA LEU A 22 28.42 9.03 14.37
C LEU A 22 29.52 10.04 14.03
N ASP A 23 30.70 9.54 13.67
CA ASP A 23 31.77 10.33 13.05
C ASP A 23 31.57 10.52 11.53
N ALA A 24 32.54 11.13 10.87
CA ALA A 24 32.50 11.39 9.43
C ALA A 24 32.50 10.10 8.58
N ASP A 25 32.98 8.98 9.11
CA ASP A 25 33.01 7.67 8.46
C ASP A 25 31.78 6.81 8.82
N CYS A 26 30.73 7.42 9.39
CA CYS A 26 29.52 6.75 9.88
C CYS A 26 29.79 5.67 10.91
N ARG A 27 30.84 5.81 11.76
CA ARG A 27 31.14 4.93 12.87
C ARG A 27 30.54 5.47 14.16
N VAL A 28 30.10 4.57 15.01
CA VAL A 28 29.51 4.91 16.31
C VAL A 28 30.54 5.47 17.24
N VAL A 29 30.39 6.74 17.62
CA VAL A 29 31.23 7.42 18.63
C VAL A 29 30.64 7.29 20.03
N TYR A 30 29.29 7.35 20.12
CA TYR A 30 28.58 7.31 21.38
C TYR A 30 27.18 6.75 21.18
N ALA A 31 26.69 6.04 22.17
CA ALA A 31 25.27 5.64 22.28
C ALA A 31 24.83 5.83 23.74
N ASN A 32 23.66 6.44 23.94
CA ASN A 32 23.14 6.69 25.28
C ASN A 32 22.42 5.45 25.87
N PRO A 33 22.11 5.44 27.18
CA PRO A 33 21.34 4.36 27.80
C PRO A 33 19.98 4.10 27.15
N GLY A 34 19.32 5.14 26.60
CA GLY A 34 18.08 4.99 25.83
C GLY A 34 18.26 4.09 24.60
N ALA A 35 19.38 4.21 23.88
CA ALA A 35 19.70 3.34 22.75
C ALA A 35 19.99 1.90 23.19
N GLU A 36 20.70 1.70 24.31
CA GLU A 36 20.93 0.36 24.86
C GLU A 36 19.63 -0.36 25.22
N VAL A 37 18.68 0.36 25.81
CA VAL A 37 17.36 -0.19 26.20
C VAL A 37 16.53 -0.54 24.97
N ILE A 38 16.42 0.37 23.99
CA ILE A 38 15.57 0.14 22.81
C ILE A 38 16.13 -1.00 21.96
N PHE A 39 17.43 -1.02 21.67
CA PHE A 39 18.03 -1.96 20.73
C PHE A 39 18.64 -3.20 21.37
N ALA A 40 18.63 -3.30 22.69
CA ALA A 40 19.17 -4.42 23.47
C ALA A 40 20.64 -4.75 23.13
N PHE A 41 21.46 -3.73 22.91
CA PHE A 41 22.92 -3.84 22.77
C PHE A 41 23.64 -3.09 23.90
N SER A 42 24.92 -3.26 24.04
CA SER A 42 25.76 -2.42 24.92
C SER A 42 26.52 -1.36 24.11
N ALA A 43 26.53 -0.13 24.57
CA ALA A 43 27.25 0.98 23.93
C ALA A 43 28.73 0.65 23.72
N THR A 44 29.33 -0.09 24.66
CA THR A 44 30.73 -0.55 24.55
C THR A 44 30.95 -1.57 23.42
N GLN A 45 29.97 -2.40 23.12
CA GLN A 45 30.05 -3.40 22.04
C GLN A 45 29.97 -2.77 20.65
N ILE A 46 29.18 -1.70 20.49
CA ILE A 46 28.97 -1.04 19.19
C ILE A 46 29.93 0.13 18.96
N SER A 47 30.67 0.56 19.96
CA SER A 47 31.65 1.66 19.85
C SER A 47 32.66 1.37 18.73
N ASN A 48 32.86 2.36 17.86
CA ASN A 48 33.76 2.30 16.69
C ASN A 48 33.35 1.31 15.58
N LEU A 49 32.17 0.67 15.66
CA LEU A 49 31.59 -0.10 14.55
C LEU A 49 30.95 0.85 13.55
N ALA A 50 30.95 0.48 12.28
CA ALA A 50 30.15 1.18 11.28
C ALA A 50 28.66 0.97 11.57
N ILE A 51 27.83 1.97 11.31
CA ILE A 51 26.38 1.88 11.56
C ILE A 51 25.72 0.70 10.80
N SER A 52 26.26 0.33 9.64
CA SER A 52 25.86 -0.85 8.86
C SER A 52 26.26 -2.18 9.53
N GLU A 53 27.29 -2.17 10.38
CA GLU A 53 27.66 -3.34 11.19
C GLU A 53 26.78 -3.47 12.43
N VAL A 54 26.21 -2.37 12.92
CA VAL A 54 25.26 -2.38 14.06
C VAL A 54 23.88 -2.82 13.60
N PHE A 55 23.44 -2.33 12.45
CA PHE A 55 22.13 -2.59 11.85
C PHE A 55 22.28 -3.17 10.45
N PRO A 56 22.19 -4.51 10.28
CA PRO A 56 22.36 -5.16 8.97
C PRO A 56 21.38 -4.70 7.89
N ASP A 57 20.13 -4.36 8.27
CA ASP A 57 19.09 -3.89 7.35
C ASP A 57 18.98 -2.36 7.41
N CYS A 58 20.08 -1.64 7.12
CA CYS A 58 20.15 -0.18 7.32
C CYS A 58 19.99 0.65 6.02
N ASP A 59 19.53 0.09 4.91
CA ASP A 59 19.43 0.80 3.63
C ASP A 59 18.64 2.12 3.74
N ILE A 60 17.49 2.09 4.41
CA ILE A 60 16.65 3.27 4.64
C ILE A 60 17.35 4.27 5.58
N LEU A 61 18.00 3.78 6.63
CA LEU A 61 18.77 4.61 7.55
C LEU A 61 19.96 5.28 6.84
N MET A 62 20.68 4.54 6.00
CA MET A 62 21.78 5.10 5.21
C MET A 62 21.30 6.14 4.19
N LEU A 63 20.12 5.94 3.63
CA LEU A 63 19.50 6.96 2.77
C LEU A 63 19.20 8.24 3.55
N ALA A 64 18.67 8.13 4.77
CA ALA A 64 18.40 9.27 5.65
C ALA A 64 19.71 10.00 6.05
N VAL A 65 20.76 9.24 6.37
CA VAL A 65 22.10 9.77 6.66
C VAL A 65 22.66 10.55 5.47
N ASN A 66 22.61 9.96 4.26
CA ASN A 66 23.13 10.61 3.06
C ASN A 66 22.35 11.88 2.71
N ASN A 67 21.01 11.87 2.88
CA ASN A 67 20.17 13.04 2.66
C ASN A 67 20.50 14.16 3.65
N ALA A 68 20.67 13.86 4.93
CA ALA A 68 21.01 14.83 5.95
C ALA A 68 22.40 15.47 5.66
N ILE A 69 23.38 14.67 5.25
CA ILE A 69 24.72 15.16 4.89
C ILE A 69 24.63 16.05 3.64
N ALA A 70 23.92 15.63 2.59
CA ALA A 70 23.81 16.35 1.33
C ALA A 70 23.10 17.70 1.49
N GLN A 71 22.07 17.76 2.34
CA GLN A 71 21.27 18.97 2.56
C GLN A 71 21.81 19.84 3.71
N GLN A 72 22.79 19.39 4.48
CA GLN A 72 23.30 20.04 5.70
C GLN A 72 22.18 20.49 6.64
N SER A 73 21.11 19.70 6.73
CA SER A 73 19.91 19.98 7.53
C SER A 73 19.36 18.69 8.15
N PRO A 74 18.61 18.80 9.27
CA PRO A 74 17.97 17.64 9.86
C PRO A 74 17.07 16.93 8.87
N PHE A 75 17.23 15.62 8.74
CA PHE A 75 16.38 14.76 7.92
C PHE A 75 15.67 13.74 8.80
N ARG A 76 14.36 13.58 8.62
CA ARG A 76 13.55 12.65 9.40
C ARG A 76 12.97 11.57 8.49
N GLU A 77 13.27 10.33 8.82
CA GLU A 77 12.65 9.16 8.21
C GLU A 77 11.61 8.56 9.15
N HIS A 78 10.42 8.31 8.62
CA HIS A 78 9.25 7.87 9.39
C HIS A 78 8.99 6.38 9.21
N GLU A 79 8.69 5.70 10.32
CA GLU A 79 8.06 4.36 10.34
C GLU A 79 8.78 3.30 9.49
N PHE A 80 10.09 3.14 9.67
CA PHE A 80 10.83 2.07 9.03
C PHE A 80 11.26 0.99 10.02
N THR A 81 11.48 -0.21 9.51
CA THR A 81 11.94 -1.34 10.32
C THR A 81 13.46 -1.40 10.30
N ILE A 82 14.06 -1.46 11.48
CA ILE A 82 15.48 -1.67 11.66
C ILE A 82 15.70 -2.94 12.48
N SER A 83 16.69 -3.76 12.09
CA SER A 83 17.01 -5.03 12.76
C SER A 83 18.39 -4.98 13.37
N THR A 84 18.56 -5.63 14.53
CA THR A 84 19.86 -5.87 15.13
C THR A 84 20.36 -7.29 14.82
N HIS A 85 21.64 -7.57 14.99
CA HIS A 85 22.23 -8.90 14.80
C HIS A 85 21.55 -10.02 15.60
N ARG A 86 20.85 -9.68 16.69
CA ARG A 86 20.08 -10.64 17.51
C ARG A 86 18.69 -10.96 16.92
N GLN A 87 18.42 -10.59 15.67
CA GLN A 87 17.15 -10.80 14.97
C GLN A 87 15.92 -10.12 15.63
N HIS A 88 16.14 -9.11 16.47
CA HIS A 88 15.05 -8.26 16.95
C HIS A 88 14.82 -7.14 15.94
N SER A 89 13.61 -7.03 15.47
CA SER A 89 13.19 -5.97 14.54
C SER A 89 12.36 -4.93 15.28
N PHE A 90 12.68 -3.65 15.08
CA PHE A 90 12.03 -2.51 15.71
C PHE A 90 11.45 -1.60 14.64
N VAL A 91 10.23 -1.13 14.83
CA VAL A 91 9.68 -0.05 14.00
C VAL A 91 10.01 1.25 14.70
N VAL A 92 10.79 2.09 14.02
CA VAL A 92 11.31 3.34 14.57
C VAL A 92 11.09 4.50 13.61
N THR A 93 11.05 5.70 14.17
CA THR A 93 11.29 6.95 13.43
C THR A 93 12.70 7.40 13.77
N CYS A 94 13.49 7.77 12.78
CA CYS A 94 14.82 8.29 12.98
C CYS A 94 14.92 9.72 12.47
N THR A 95 15.45 10.62 13.29
CA THR A 95 15.88 11.95 12.89
C THR A 95 17.40 11.98 12.84
N VAL A 96 17.97 12.29 11.68
CA VAL A 96 19.41 12.46 11.49
C VAL A 96 19.72 13.94 11.42
N THR A 97 20.54 14.44 12.36
CA THR A 97 20.90 15.84 12.45
C THR A 97 22.41 16.00 12.26
N PRO A 98 22.90 16.71 11.24
CA PRO A 98 24.29 17.09 11.11
C PRO A 98 24.68 18.03 12.24
N ILE A 99 25.87 17.81 12.82
CA ILE A 99 26.43 18.66 13.87
C ILE A 99 27.90 19.01 13.57
N GLU A 100 28.31 20.16 14.02
CA GLU A 100 29.72 20.58 14.00
C GLU A 100 30.34 20.31 15.37
N SER A 101 30.93 19.13 15.57
CA SER A 101 31.66 18.79 16.79
C SER A 101 32.98 18.11 16.45
N HIS A 102 33.96 18.19 17.36
CA HIS A 102 35.30 17.63 17.16
C HIS A 102 35.29 16.09 17.10
N SER A 103 34.30 15.43 17.67
CA SER A 103 34.26 13.96 17.83
C SER A 103 33.07 13.30 17.13
N ALA A 104 32.06 14.05 16.71
CA ALA A 104 30.90 13.51 16.05
C ALA A 104 30.40 14.49 14.98
N THR A 105 29.90 13.97 13.88
CA THR A 105 29.35 14.77 12.76
C THR A 105 27.85 14.61 12.59
N LEU A 106 27.27 13.57 13.15
CA LEU A 106 25.85 13.25 13.04
C LEU A 106 25.27 12.82 14.38
N ILE A 107 24.03 13.28 14.66
CA ILE A 107 23.18 12.77 15.73
C ILE A 107 22.07 11.98 15.09
N LEU A 108 21.88 10.75 15.51
CA LEU A 108 20.74 9.90 15.18
C LEU A 108 19.85 9.79 16.42
N GLU A 109 18.63 10.30 16.30
CA GLU A 109 17.60 10.19 17.34
C GLU A 109 16.57 9.17 16.90
N PHE A 110 16.44 8.07 17.66
CA PHE A 110 15.45 7.05 17.37
C PHE A 110 14.29 7.13 18.37
N GLN A 111 13.10 7.16 17.86
CA GLN A 111 11.88 6.99 18.63
C GLN A 111 11.24 5.67 18.24
N GLN A 112 11.16 4.76 19.21
CA GLN A 112 10.38 3.54 19.01
C GLN A 112 8.90 3.91 18.99
N MET A 113 8.21 3.45 17.95
CA MET A 113 6.76 3.64 17.89
C MET A 113 6.10 2.74 18.92
N ASP A 114 5.37 3.35 19.84
CA ASP A 114 4.59 2.61 20.81
C ASP A 114 3.58 1.71 20.09
N ALA A 115 3.71 0.40 20.29
CA ALA A 115 2.84 -0.60 19.66
C ALA A 115 1.36 -0.32 19.93
N GLN A 116 1.03 0.25 21.09
CA GLN A 116 -0.35 0.63 21.44
C GLN A 116 -0.86 1.82 20.62
N LEU A 117 -0.03 2.84 20.42
CA LEU A 117 -0.40 3.99 19.57
C LEU A 117 -0.58 3.59 18.10
N ARG A 118 0.28 2.68 17.60
CA ARG A 118 0.13 2.12 16.26
C ARG A 118 -1.16 1.32 16.11
N ILE A 119 -1.46 0.46 17.10
CA ILE A 119 -2.69 -0.32 17.16
C ILE A 119 -3.91 0.61 17.17
N ALA A 120 -3.90 1.64 18.02
CA ALA A 120 -5.00 2.60 18.12
C ALA A 120 -5.20 3.40 16.81
N ARG A 121 -4.12 3.72 16.08
CA ARG A 121 -4.18 4.45 14.81
C ARG A 121 -4.74 3.56 13.70
N GLU A 122 -4.30 2.30 13.63
CA GLU A 122 -4.81 1.32 12.67
C GLU A 122 -6.29 0.97 12.96
N GLU A 123 -6.68 0.87 14.23
CA GLU A 123 -8.09 0.67 14.61
C GLU A 123 -8.97 1.86 14.22
N ARG A 124 -8.50 3.07 14.45
CA ARG A 124 -9.21 4.29 14.00
C ARG A 124 -9.38 4.31 12.49
N MET A 125 -8.34 3.97 11.73
CA MET A 125 -8.44 3.88 10.26
C MET A 125 -9.44 2.82 9.82
N LEU A 126 -9.44 1.63 10.43
CA LEU A 126 -10.41 0.57 10.14
C LEU A 126 -11.84 0.99 10.46
N ILE A 127 -12.06 1.60 11.63
CA ILE A 127 -13.39 2.11 12.04
C ILE A 127 -13.85 3.19 11.06
N GLN A 128 -12.97 4.11 10.67
CA GLN A 128 -13.29 5.16 9.70
C GLN A 128 -13.59 4.61 8.30
N GLN A 129 -12.87 3.59 7.86
CA GLN A 129 -13.16 2.89 6.60
C GLN A 129 -14.51 2.18 6.65
N GLN A 130 -14.84 1.50 7.75
CA GLN A 130 -16.13 0.84 7.92
C GLN A 130 -17.30 1.84 7.95
N ALA A 131 -17.15 2.94 8.70
CA ALA A 131 -18.16 4.01 8.75
C ALA A 131 -18.37 4.66 7.36
N ASN A 132 -17.30 4.94 6.63
CA ASN A 132 -17.39 5.46 5.27
C ASN A 132 -18.07 4.47 4.32
N ALA A 133 -17.79 3.18 4.43
CA ALA A 133 -18.42 2.15 3.63
C ALA A 133 -19.92 2.03 3.90
N GLU A 134 -20.32 2.15 5.17
CA GLU A 134 -21.73 2.13 5.57
C GLU A 134 -22.48 3.38 5.11
N LEU A 135 -21.90 4.56 5.26
CA LEU A 135 -22.44 5.81 4.73
C LEU A 135 -22.64 5.74 3.21
N LEU A 136 -21.65 5.25 2.47
CA LEU A 136 -21.76 5.09 1.02
C LEU A 136 -22.86 4.11 0.63
N ARG A 137 -23.06 3.04 1.40
CA ARG A 137 -24.14 2.08 1.18
C ARG A 137 -25.51 2.73 1.34
N ASN A 138 -25.71 3.45 2.45
CA ASN A 138 -26.96 4.12 2.75
C ASN A 138 -27.27 5.19 1.71
N LEU A 139 -26.28 6.04 1.37
CA LEU A 139 -26.40 7.04 0.31
C LEU A 139 -26.74 6.44 -1.04
N ALA A 140 -26.09 5.31 -1.41
CA ALA A 140 -26.39 4.67 -2.68
C ALA A 140 -27.81 4.09 -2.75
N HIS A 141 -28.33 3.56 -1.64
CA HIS A 141 -29.75 3.14 -1.56
C HIS A 141 -30.70 4.33 -1.66
N GLU A 142 -30.40 5.43 -0.97
CA GLU A 142 -31.24 6.62 -1.00
C GLU A 142 -31.21 7.35 -2.36
N ILE A 143 -30.09 7.28 -3.10
CA ILE A 143 -29.98 7.86 -4.46
C ILE A 143 -30.62 6.94 -5.50
N ARG A 144 -30.54 5.61 -5.36
CA ARG A 144 -31.15 4.67 -6.31
C ARG A 144 -32.66 4.87 -6.41
N ASN A 145 -33.34 5.17 -5.28
CA ASN A 145 -34.77 5.34 -5.24
C ASN A 145 -35.25 6.50 -6.11
N PRO A 146 -34.79 7.76 -5.99
CA PRO A 146 -35.17 8.86 -6.84
C PRO A 146 -34.77 8.65 -8.31
N LEU A 147 -33.61 8.02 -8.58
CA LEU A 147 -33.20 7.70 -9.97
C LEU A 147 -34.18 6.71 -10.63
N GLY A 148 -34.64 5.69 -9.88
CA GLY A 148 -35.64 4.77 -10.34
C GLY A 148 -36.97 5.48 -10.67
N GLY A 149 -37.38 6.45 -9.84
CA GLY A 149 -38.52 7.30 -10.06
C GLY A 149 -38.40 8.18 -11.32
N LEU A 150 -37.26 8.86 -11.49
CA LEU A 150 -36.96 9.68 -12.67
C LEU A 150 -36.98 8.86 -13.96
N ARG A 151 -36.34 7.68 -13.94
CA ARG A 151 -36.34 6.75 -15.06
C ARG A 151 -37.74 6.31 -15.44
N GLY A 152 -38.54 5.87 -14.44
CA GLY A 152 -39.91 5.43 -14.65
C GLY A 152 -40.79 6.55 -15.21
N ALA A 153 -40.67 7.76 -14.67
CA ALA A 153 -41.42 8.93 -15.19
C ALA A 153 -41.04 9.27 -16.65
N ALA A 154 -39.71 9.24 -16.96
CA ALA A 154 -39.23 9.47 -18.31
C ALA A 154 -39.73 8.39 -19.31
N GLN A 155 -39.78 7.12 -18.88
CA GLN A 155 -40.34 6.03 -19.71
C GLN A 155 -41.84 6.19 -19.98
N LEU A 156 -42.64 6.57 -18.96
CA LEU A 156 -44.05 6.86 -19.15
C LEU A 156 -44.24 8.04 -20.08
N LEU A 157 -43.48 9.11 -19.90
CA LEU A 157 -43.57 10.29 -20.78
C LEU A 157 -43.16 9.95 -22.21
N GLU A 158 -42.17 9.08 -22.44
CA GLU A 158 -41.77 8.63 -23.79
C GLU A 158 -42.91 7.97 -24.55
N HIS A 159 -43.78 7.20 -23.85
CA HIS A 159 -44.96 6.58 -24.46
C HIS A 159 -46.06 7.59 -24.84
N GLU A 160 -46.21 8.66 -24.07
CA GLU A 160 -47.20 9.70 -24.27
C GLU A 160 -46.82 10.73 -25.36
N LEU A 161 -45.51 10.86 -25.65
CA LEU A 161 -45.01 11.87 -26.59
C LEU A 161 -45.29 11.49 -28.05
N PRO A 162 -46.00 12.36 -28.83
CA PRO A 162 -46.35 12.08 -30.23
C PRO A 162 -45.15 12.23 -31.18
N SER A 163 -44.20 13.11 -30.87
CA SER A 163 -43.08 13.46 -31.74
C SER A 163 -41.81 12.66 -31.46
N PRO A 164 -41.18 12.06 -32.48
CA PRO A 164 -39.87 11.37 -32.29
C PRO A 164 -38.77 12.29 -31.74
N SER A 165 -38.75 13.57 -32.12
CA SER A 165 -37.76 14.54 -31.64
C SER A 165 -37.91 14.85 -30.15
N LEU A 166 -39.13 14.79 -29.61
CA LEU A 166 -39.34 14.95 -28.16
C LEU A 166 -38.96 13.68 -27.38
N ARG A 167 -39.09 12.50 -27.99
CA ARG A 167 -38.61 11.23 -27.39
C ARG A 167 -37.10 11.18 -27.23
N GLU A 168 -36.35 11.91 -28.03
CA GLU A 168 -34.91 12.00 -27.89
C GLU A 168 -34.48 12.56 -26.49
N TYR A 169 -35.26 13.55 -26.00
CA TYR A 169 -35.00 14.11 -24.65
C TYR A 169 -35.27 13.10 -23.53
N THR A 170 -36.34 12.31 -23.63
CA THR A 170 -36.64 11.28 -22.64
C THR A 170 -35.61 10.16 -22.65
N GLN A 171 -35.11 9.78 -23.84
CA GLN A 171 -34.02 8.81 -23.98
C GLN A 171 -32.69 9.30 -23.32
N VAL A 172 -32.39 10.60 -23.45
CA VAL A 172 -31.24 11.18 -22.76
C VAL A 172 -31.41 11.08 -21.24
N ILE A 173 -32.59 11.39 -20.70
CA ILE A 173 -32.90 11.30 -19.27
C ILE A 173 -32.75 9.84 -18.77
N ILE A 174 -33.32 8.88 -19.50
CA ILE A 174 -33.24 7.45 -19.17
C ILE A 174 -31.79 7.00 -19.17
N LYS A 175 -31.04 7.36 -20.20
CA LYS A 175 -29.60 6.99 -20.33
C LYS A 175 -28.74 7.56 -19.20
N GLU A 176 -28.96 8.82 -18.79
CA GLU A 176 -28.28 9.41 -17.68
C GLU A 176 -28.68 8.80 -16.33
N ALA A 177 -29.96 8.49 -16.14
CA ALA A 177 -30.42 7.78 -14.94
C ALA A 177 -29.78 6.38 -14.84
N ASP A 178 -29.74 5.62 -15.93
CA ASP A 178 -29.06 4.31 -15.97
C ASP A 178 -27.58 4.42 -15.75
N ARG A 179 -26.90 5.46 -16.24
CA ARG A 179 -25.50 5.76 -16.01
C ARG A 179 -25.23 6.04 -14.53
N LEU A 180 -26.04 6.89 -13.90
CA LEU A 180 -25.93 7.21 -12.46
C LEU A 180 -26.20 5.98 -11.60
N GLN A 181 -27.20 5.16 -11.96
CA GLN A 181 -27.47 3.91 -11.26
C GLN A 181 -26.29 2.93 -11.35
N SER A 182 -25.68 2.81 -12.54
CA SER A 182 -24.48 1.98 -12.73
C SER A 182 -23.28 2.48 -11.91
N LEU A 183 -23.12 3.79 -11.74
CA LEU A 183 -22.10 4.38 -10.88
C LEU A 183 -22.36 4.04 -9.40
N MET A 184 -23.63 4.13 -8.95
CA MET A 184 -24.03 3.76 -7.59
C MET A 184 -23.82 2.25 -7.33
N ASP A 185 -24.16 1.41 -8.29
CA ASP A 185 -23.94 -0.04 -8.18
C ASP A 185 -22.45 -0.39 -8.03
N ARG A 186 -21.57 0.31 -8.74
CA ARG A 186 -20.11 0.17 -8.59
C ARG A 186 -19.62 0.58 -7.20
N LEU A 187 -20.24 1.57 -6.55
CA LEU A 187 -19.95 1.93 -5.16
C LEU A 187 -20.35 0.83 -4.16
N LEU A 188 -21.38 0.03 -4.49
CA LEU A 188 -21.91 -1.03 -3.64
C LEU A 188 -21.25 -2.41 -3.86
N ILE A 189 -20.54 -2.63 -4.95
CA ILE A 189 -19.86 -3.90 -5.29
C ILE A 189 -18.96 -4.46 -4.16
N PRO A 190 -18.29 -3.65 -3.33
CA PRO A 190 -17.47 -4.15 -2.22
C PRO A 190 -18.21 -5.05 -1.23
N HIS A 191 -19.56 -5.05 -1.24
CA HIS A 191 -20.38 -5.68 -0.21
C HIS A 191 -20.93 -7.07 -0.56
N ARG A 192 -20.64 -7.61 -1.74
CA ARG A 192 -20.86 -9.04 -1.99
C ARG A 192 -19.88 -9.86 -1.15
N VAL A 193 -20.40 -10.88 -0.48
CA VAL A 193 -19.54 -11.84 0.27
C VAL A 193 -18.48 -12.39 -0.70
N PRO A 194 -17.19 -12.24 -0.39
CA PRO A 194 -16.13 -12.72 -1.26
C PRO A 194 -16.21 -14.25 -1.41
N LYS A 195 -15.99 -14.73 -2.62
CA LYS A 195 -15.87 -16.17 -2.90
C LYS A 195 -14.40 -16.53 -2.93
N TYR A 196 -13.84 -16.85 -1.76
CA TYR A 196 -12.44 -17.26 -1.65
C TYR A 196 -12.24 -18.65 -2.22
N GLN A 197 -11.31 -18.78 -3.16
CA GLN A 197 -10.91 -20.04 -3.78
C GLN A 197 -9.41 -19.99 -4.15
N PRO A 198 -8.75 -21.15 -4.33
CA PRO A 198 -7.41 -21.18 -4.90
C PRO A 198 -7.39 -20.42 -6.23
N THR A 199 -6.54 -19.45 -6.35
CA THR A 199 -6.51 -18.51 -7.49
C THR A 199 -5.07 -18.30 -7.94
N ASN A 200 -4.81 -18.55 -9.22
CA ASN A 200 -3.54 -18.25 -9.84
C ASN A 200 -3.52 -16.77 -10.25
N ILE A 201 -2.58 -16.00 -9.71
CA ILE A 201 -2.48 -14.56 -10.00
C ILE A 201 -2.21 -14.28 -11.48
N HIS A 202 -1.48 -15.15 -12.18
CA HIS A 202 -1.18 -14.97 -13.60
C HIS A 202 -2.43 -15.12 -14.47
N GLU A 203 -3.36 -16.01 -14.10
CA GLU A 203 -4.66 -16.10 -14.80
C GLU A 203 -5.49 -14.82 -14.63
N VAL A 204 -5.44 -14.20 -13.45
CA VAL A 204 -6.07 -12.89 -13.20
C VAL A 204 -5.46 -11.84 -14.14
N LEU A 205 -4.12 -11.79 -14.22
CA LEU A 205 -3.41 -10.81 -15.06
C LEU A 205 -3.65 -11.03 -16.56
N GLU A 206 -3.67 -12.27 -17.03
CA GLU A 206 -3.96 -12.58 -18.44
C GLU A 206 -5.43 -12.24 -18.79
N ARG A 207 -6.35 -12.43 -17.85
CA ARG A 207 -7.74 -12.01 -18.06
C ARG A 207 -7.85 -10.49 -18.18
N VAL A 208 -7.18 -9.74 -17.29
CA VAL A 208 -7.13 -8.27 -17.36
C VAL A 208 -6.49 -7.80 -18.66
N ARG A 209 -5.38 -8.40 -19.06
CA ARG A 209 -4.69 -8.11 -20.30
C ARG A 209 -5.63 -8.30 -21.51
N SER A 210 -6.36 -9.42 -21.55
CA SER A 210 -7.32 -9.70 -22.64
C SER A 210 -8.43 -8.66 -22.70
N LEU A 211 -8.95 -8.20 -21.56
CA LEU A 211 -9.99 -7.18 -21.49
C LEU A 211 -9.47 -5.82 -21.99
N LEU A 212 -8.29 -5.39 -21.55
CA LEU A 212 -7.68 -4.13 -21.98
C LEU A 212 -7.40 -4.10 -23.49
N LEU A 213 -6.90 -5.21 -24.04
CA LEU A 213 -6.63 -5.33 -25.47
C LEU A 213 -7.93 -5.35 -26.31
N ALA A 214 -9.02 -5.90 -25.76
CA ALA A 214 -10.32 -5.86 -26.41
C ALA A 214 -10.94 -4.45 -26.44
N GLU A 215 -10.74 -3.68 -25.34
CA GLU A 215 -11.23 -2.29 -25.23
C GLU A 215 -10.43 -1.32 -26.10
N SER A 216 -9.12 -1.54 -26.25
CA SER A 216 -8.21 -0.61 -26.92
C SER A 216 -7.06 -1.36 -27.64
N PRO A 217 -7.35 -2.07 -28.74
CA PRO A 217 -6.42 -3.05 -29.33
C PRO A 217 -5.12 -2.49 -29.86
N LYS A 218 -5.02 -1.19 -30.15
CA LYS A 218 -3.82 -0.56 -30.75
C LYS A 218 -3.22 0.56 -29.88
N SER A 219 -3.70 0.75 -28.66
CA SER A 219 -3.37 1.94 -27.89
C SER A 219 -2.26 1.74 -26.87
N VAL A 220 -1.97 0.50 -26.46
CA VAL A 220 -1.02 0.23 -25.38
C VAL A 220 -0.32 -1.13 -25.55
N LEU A 221 1.00 -1.17 -25.33
CA LEU A 221 1.76 -2.41 -25.21
C LEU A 221 1.70 -2.93 -23.77
N ILE A 222 1.22 -4.16 -23.57
CA ILE A 222 1.18 -4.79 -22.26
C ILE A 222 2.23 -5.88 -22.18
N ALA A 223 3.33 -5.60 -21.50
CA ALA A 223 4.44 -6.51 -21.27
C ALA A 223 4.20 -7.36 -20.01
N ARG A 224 4.77 -8.56 -20.01
CA ARG A 224 4.67 -9.53 -18.91
C ARG A 224 6.07 -9.80 -18.36
N ASP A 225 6.21 -9.75 -17.05
CA ASP A 225 7.44 -10.05 -16.31
C ASP A 225 7.07 -10.88 -15.08
N TYR A 226 6.70 -12.15 -15.34
CA TYR A 226 6.11 -13.05 -14.36
C TYR A 226 7.12 -13.98 -13.71
N ASP A 227 7.03 -14.11 -12.39
CA ASP A 227 7.66 -15.19 -11.65
C ASP A 227 6.73 -16.40 -11.64
N LEU A 228 7.01 -17.37 -12.52
CA LEU A 228 6.19 -18.56 -12.70
C LEU A 228 6.26 -19.55 -11.50
N SER A 229 7.13 -19.32 -10.54
CA SER A 229 7.25 -20.14 -9.33
C SER A 229 6.23 -19.80 -8.24
N LEU A 230 5.44 -18.74 -8.42
CA LEU A 230 4.46 -18.30 -7.44
C LEU A 230 3.34 -19.34 -7.27
N PRO A 231 3.04 -19.75 -6.03
CA PRO A 231 1.91 -20.62 -5.76
C PRO A 231 0.58 -19.86 -5.87
N GLU A 232 -0.51 -20.59 -5.90
CA GLU A 232 -1.85 -20.04 -5.82
C GLU A 232 -2.08 -19.33 -4.47
N LEU A 233 -2.84 -18.26 -4.50
CA LEU A 233 -3.35 -17.58 -3.31
C LEU A 233 -4.83 -17.96 -3.08
N ILE A 234 -5.31 -17.84 -1.86
CA ILE A 234 -6.73 -17.95 -1.55
C ILE A 234 -7.38 -16.59 -1.75
N GLY A 235 -8.18 -16.44 -2.81
CA GLY A 235 -8.77 -15.17 -3.18
C GLY A 235 -10.04 -15.27 -4.01
N ASP A 236 -10.76 -14.15 -4.10
CA ASP A 236 -11.88 -13.96 -5.00
C ASP A 236 -11.35 -13.47 -6.36
N ARG A 237 -11.30 -14.40 -7.32
CA ARG A 237 -10.74 -14.16 -8.65
C ARG A 237 -11.39 -12.96 -9.36
N GLU A 238 -12.71 -12.79 -9.25
CA GLU A 238 -13.42 -11.69 -9.91
C GLU A 238 -13.06 -10.33 -9.31
N LYS A 239 -12.96 -10.25 -7.98
CA LYS A 239 -12.57 -9.03 -7.29
C LYS A 239 -11.10 -8.65 -7.58
N LEU A 240 -10.21 -9.64 -7.64
CA LEU A 240 -8.81 -9.40 -8.04
C LEU A 240 -8.70 -8.91 -9.48
N ILE A 241 -9.45 -9.52 -10.42
CA ILE A 241 -9.53 -9.03 -11.81
C ILE A 241 -9.98 -7.58 -11.82
N GLN A 242 -11.04 -7.25 -11.08
CA GLN A 242 -11.58 -5.89 -11.05
C GLN A 242 -10.62 -4.88 -10.43
N ALA A 243 -9.89 -5.26 -9.35
CA ALA A 243 -8.87 -4.40 -8.74
C ALA A 243 -7.76 -4.07 -9.74
N VAL A 244 -7.17 -5.08 -10.35
CA VAL A 244 -6.09 -4.90 -11.34
C VAL A 244 -6.57 -4.13 -12.57
N LEU A 245 -7.77 -4.44 -13.06
CA LEU A 245 -8.37 -3.77 -14.22
C LEU A 245 -8.62 -2.28 -13.96
N ASN A 246 -9.08 -1.91 -12.77
CA ASN A 246 -9.28 -0.51 -12.39
C ASN A 246 -7.95 0.27 -12.43
N ILE A 247 -6.87 -0.30 -11.90
CA ILE A 247 -5.54 0.32 -11.91
C ILE A 247 -5.04 0.44 -13.35
N ALA A 248 -5.11 -0.64 -14.12
CA ALA A 248 -4.60 -0.66 -15.48
C ALA A 248 -5.40 0.25 -16.43
N ARG A 249 -6.72 0.37 -16.26
CA ARG A 249 -7.55 1.35 -17.00
C ARG A 249 -7.15 2.79 -16.69
N ASN A 250 -6.87 3.10 -15.42
CA ASN A 250 -6.39 4.43 -15.04
C ASN A 250 -5.08 4.76 -15.74
N ALA A 251 -4.14 3.80 -15.81
CA ALA A 251 -2.89 3.96 -16.53
C ALA A 251 -3.11 4.23 -18.04
N VAL A 252 -4.00 3.46 -18.69
CA VAL A 252 -4.35 3.67 -20.10
C VAL A 252 -4.95 5.06 -20.31
N GLN A 253 -5.90 5.47 -19.48
CA GLN A 253 -6.55 6.79 -19.56
C GLN A 253 -5.57 7.93 -19.38
N ALA A 254 -4.70 7.86 -18.38
CA ALA A 254 -3.68 8.89 -18.13
C ALA A 254 -2.73 9.04 -19.32
N MET A 255 -2.26 7.94 -19.90
CA MET A 255 -1.41 7.95 -21.08
C MET A 255 -2.13 8.45 -22.35
N GLN A 256 -3.45 8.22 -22.47
CA GLN A 256 -4.25 8.74 -23.57
C GLN A 256 -4.45 10.24 -23.49
N SER A 257 -4.76 10.76 -22.30
CA SER A 257 -4.99 12.19 -22.06
C SER A 257 -3.73 13.02 -22.29
N ASP A 258 -2.56 12.47 -21.97
CA ASP A 258 -1.25 13.13 -22.12
C ASP A 258 -0.62 12.93 -23.52
N ASN A 259 -1.27 12.22 -24.43
CA ASN A 259 -0.70 11.82 -25.71
C ASN A 259 0.67 11.12 -25.60
N THR A 260 0.91 10.37 -24.53
CA THR A 260 2.15 9.61 -24.31
C THR A 260 2.46 8.75 -25.54
N GLN A 261 3.68 8.85 -26.07
CA GLN A 261 4.16 7.99 -27.15
C GLN A 261 4.59 6.63 -26.58
N ASP A 262 4.50 5.57 -27.39
CA ASP A 262 4.90 4.20 -27.02
C ASP A 262 4.32 3.75 -25.66
N ARG A 263 3.01 3.93 -25.50
CA ARG A 263 2.30 3.59 -24.28
C ARG A 263 2.55 2.15 -23.87
N LYS A 264 3.06 1.98 -22.66
CA LYS A 264 3.48 0.67 -22.15
C LYS A 264 2.99 0.45 -20.73
N ILE A 265 2.43 -0.72 -20.49
CA ILE A 265 2.13 -1.24 -19.14
C ILE A 265 2.93 -2.52 -18.95
N ILE A 266 3.56 -2.68 -17.80
CA ILE A 266 4.27 -3.89 -17.41
C ILE A 266 3.56 -4.49 -16.22
N PHE A 267 3.12 -5.75 -16.34
CA PHE A 267 2.69 -6.56 -15.22
C PHE A 267 3.86 -7.40 -14.74
N ARG A 268 4.32 -7.13 -13.53
CA ARG A 268 5.45 -7.83 -12.91
C ARG A 268 4.99 -8.54 -11.65
N THR A 269 5.39 -9.79 -11.48
CA THR A 269 5.11 -10.57 -10.26
C THR A 269 6.40 -11.09 -9.67
N ARG A 270 6.53 -11.06 -8.33
CA ARG A 270 7.66 -11.61 -7.57
C ARG A 270 7.18 -12.21 -6.26
N ALA A 271 7.93 -13.19 -5.77
CA ALA A 271 7.76 -13.67 -4.40
C ALA A 271 8.39 -12.70 -3.42
N GLU A 272 7.64 -12.25 -2.42
CA GLU A 272 8.13 -11.44 -1.32
C GLU A 272 8.18 -12.28 -0.05
N ARG A 273 9.35 -12.35 0.61
CA ARG A 273 9.53 -13.17 1.82
C ARG A 273 9.28 -12.34 3.07
N GLN A 274 8.71 -12.99 4.09
CA GLN A 274 8.50 -12.40 5.42
C GLN A 274 7.65 -11.12 5.40
N VAL A 275 6.56 -11.12 4.67
CA VAL A 275 5.66 -9.97 4.53
C VAL A 275 4.76 -9.86 5.76
N THR A 276 4.64 -8.64 6.30
CA THR A 276 3.66 -8.34 7.35
C THR A 276 2.51 -7.57 6.73
N LEU A 277 1.32 -8.18 6.69
CA LEU A 277 0.10 -7.61 6.12
C LEU A 277 -1.03 -7.72 7.15
N ALA A 278 -1.82 -6.67 7.33
CA ALA A 278 -2.93 -6.64 8.28
C ALA A 278 -2.55 -7.20 9.68
N ARG A 279 -1.37 -6.82 10.20
CA ARG A 279 -0.80 -7.27 11.50
C ARG A 279 -0.43 -8.76 11.59
N LYS A 280 -0.56 -9.50 10.52
CA LYS A 280 -0.19 -10.92 10.47
C LYS A 280 1.09 -11.07 9.64
N ARG A 281 2.06 -11.82 10.16
CA ARG A 281 3.29 -12.13 9.45
C ARG A 281 3.05 -13.38 8.59
N TYR A 282 3.33 -13.24 7.29
CA TYR A 282 3.26 -14.32 6.32
C TYR A 282 4.69 -14.68 5.88
N ARG A 283 4.93 -15.97 5.71
CA ARG A 283 6.24 -16.46 5.27
C ARG A 283 6.56 -16.03 3.84
N VAL A 284 5.54 -15.97 3.00
CA VAL A 284 5.63 -15.57 1.60
C VAL A 284 4.38 -14.76 1.23
N GLY A 285 4.55 -13.75 0.42
CA GLY A 285 3.49 -12.99 -0.25
C GLY A 285 3.77 -12.88 -1.74
N ILE A 286 2.76 -12.48 -2.49
CA ILE A 286 2.87 -12.10 -3.90
C ILE A 286 3.05 -10.59 -3.96
N LYS A 287 4.14 -10.13 -4.55
CA LYS A 287 4.32 -8.74 -4.97
C LYS A 287 3.92 -8.64 -6.44
N LEU A 288 2.84 -7.91 -6.72
CA LEU A 288 2.39 -7.58 -8.06
C LEU A 288 2.63 -6.08 -8.30
N GLU A 289 3.38 -5.75 -9.32
CA GLU A 289 3.64 -4.40 -9.76
C GLU A 289 2.96 -4.14 -11.11
N ILE A 290 2.21 -3.04 -11.19
CA ILE A 290 1.61 -2.52 -12.42
C ILE A 290 2.33 -1.22 -12.73
N ILE A 291 3.18 -1.24 -13.75
CA ILE A 291 4.09 -0.14 -14.08
C ILE A 291 3.68 0.45 -15.43
N ASP A 292 3.42 1.75 -15.47
CA ASP A 292 3.14 2.48 -16.71
C ASP A 292 4.18 3.58 -16.96
N ASN A 293 4.28 4.03 -18.20
CA ASN A 293 5.13 5.14 -18.63
C ASN A 293 4.35 6.43 -18.90
N GLY A 294 3.25 6.62 -18.17
CA GLY A 294 2.39 7.81 -18.27
C GLY A 294 2.98 9.07 -17.66
N PRO A 295 2.20 10.16 -17.63
CA PRO A 295 2.64 11.48 -17.15
C PRO A 295 2.94 11.52 -15.65
N GLY A 296 2.59 10.49 -14.90
CA GLY A 296 2.64 10.48 -13.45
C GLY A 296 1.38 11.04 -12.81
N ILE A 297 1.37 11.04 -11.48
CA ILE A 297 0.27 11.53 -10.66
C ILE A 297 0.66 12.89 -10.08
N PRO A 298 -0.16 13.95 -10.26
CA PRO A 298 0.09 15.26 -9.68
C PRO A 298 0.28 15.20 -8.16
N ALA A 299 1.23 15.99 -7.65
CA ALA A 299 1.62 15.94 -6.23
C ALA A 299 0.48 16.33 -5.28
N ASP A 300 -0.41 17.22 -5.71
CA ASP A 300 -1.56 17.73 -4.94
C ASP A 300 -2.65 16.68 -4.67
N ILE A 301 -2.74 15.63 -5.52
CA ILE A 301 -3.72 14.55 -5.36
C ILE A 301 -3.09 13.23 -4.92
N ARG A 302 -1.76 13.07 -4.96
CA ARG A 302 -1.04 11.81 -4.73
C ARG A 302 -1.43 11.13 -3.42
N ASP A 303 -1.52 11.86 -2.33
CA ASP A 303 -1.88 11.32 -1.02
C ASP A 303 -3.36 10.94 -0.91
N ARG A 304 -4.17 11.38 -1.88
CA ARG A 304 -5.63 11.20 -1.87
C ARG A 304 -6.17 10.37 -3.02
N ILE A 305 -5.31 9.76 -3.83
CA ILE A 305 -5.74 8.98 -5.01
C ILE A 305 -6.65 7.78 -4.68
N PHE A 306 -6.59 7.29 -3.45
CA PHE A 306 -7.44 6.21 -2.96
C PHE A 306 -8.71 6.70 -2.28
N PHE A 307 -8.90 8.01 -2.09
CA PHE A 307 -10.16 8.55 -1.56
C PHE A 307 -11.24 8.55 -2.65
N PRO A 308 -12.50 8.29 -2.26
CA PRO A 308 -13.63 8.33 -3.20
C PRO A 308 -13.76 9.69 -3.88
N LEU A 309 -14.15 9.68 -5.16
CA LEU A 309 -14.43 10.88 -5.96
C LEU A 309 -13.20 11.78 -6.24
N VAL A 310 -12.00 11.33 -5.91
CA VAL A 310 -10.76 11.99 -6.30
C VAL A 310 -10.37 11.50 -7.69
N SER A 311 -10.30 12.40 -8.66
CA SER A 311 -9.91 12.12 -10.05
C SER A 311 -8.91 13.16 -10.52
N GLY A 312 -7.86 12.73 -11.20
CA GLY A 312 -6.90 13.58 -11.90
C GLY A 312 -7.24 13.82 -13.36
N THR A 313 -8.35 13.24 -13.87
CA THR A 313 -8.79 13.36 -15.26
C THR A 313 -10.22 13.88 -15.34
N ASP A 314 -10.48 14.77 -16.32
CA ASP A 314 -11.82 15.24 -16.63
C ASP A 314 -12.72 14.07 -17.04
N GLY A 315 -13.85 13.88 -16.33
CA GLY A 315 -14.80 12.79 -16.56
C GLY A 315 -14.48 11.46 -15.89
N GLY A 316 -13.41 11.37 -15.12
CA GLY A 316 -13.13 10.20 -14.26
C GLY A 316 -14.10 10.15 -13.07
N SER A 317 -14.61 8.94 -12.75
CA SER A 317 -15.53 8.75 -11.62
C SER A 317 -14.85 8.91 -10.25
N GLY A 318 -13.51 8.86 -10.18
CA GLY A 318 -12.74 8.88 -8.93
C GLY A 318 -12.98 7.66 -8.01
N LEU A 319 -13.59 6.59 -8.52
CA LEU A 319 -13.98 5.41 -7.74
C LEU A 319 -13.08 4.20 -8.00
N GLY A 320 -12.39 4.17 -9.14
CA GLY A 320 -11.63 2.99 -9.58
C GLY A 320 -10.55 2.56 -8.59
N LEU A 321 -9.73 3.49 -8.12
CA LEU A 321 -8.63 3.20 -7.18
C LEU A 321 -9.15 2.89 -5.77
N THR A 322 -10.23 3.54 -5.33
CA THR A 322 -10.89 3.24 -4.06
C THR A 322 -11.42 1.80 -4.04
N LEU A 323 -12.06 1.36 -5.13
CA LEU A 323 -12.52 -0.02 -5.28
C LEU A 323 -11.36 -1.01 -5.31
N ALA A 324 -10.28 -0.68 -6.04
CA ALA A 324 -9.09 -1.52 -6.06
C ALA A 324 -8.51 -1.69 -4.66
N GLN A 325 -8.34 -0.61 -3.90
CA GLN A 325 -7.88 -0.66 -2.51
C GLN A 325 -8.81 -1.52 -1.64
N THR A 326 -10.13 -1.34 -1.75
CA THR A 326 -11.11 -2.12 -0.99
C THR A 326 -10.99 -3.62 -1.27
N PHE A 327 -10.88 -4.01 -2.54
CA PHE A 327 -10.74 -5.43 -2.91
C PHE A 327 -9.43 -6.03 -2.41
N ILE A 328 -8.32 -5.30 -2.54
CA ILE A 328 -7.02 -5.75 -2.03
C ILE A 328 -7.03 -5.89 -0.51
N THR A 329 -7.64 -4.93 0.22
CA THR A 329 -7.80 -5.00 1.68
C THR A 329 -8.66 -6.19 2.11
N GLN A 330 -9.73 -6.52 1.38
CA GLN A 330 -10.54 -7.72 1.64
C GLN A 330 -9.71 -9.02 1.50
N HIS A 331 -8.67 -9.02 0.68
CA HIS A 331 -7.71 -10.12 0.55
C HIS A 331 -6.54 -10.02 1.56
N HIS A 332 -6.69 -9.22 2.61
CA HIS A 332 -5.63 -8.94 3.58
C HIS A 332 -4.34 -8.40 2.96
N GLY A 333 -4.45 -7.85 1.76
CA GLY A 333 -3.35 -7.26 1.01
C GLY A 333 -3.17 -5.76 1.29
N LYS A 334 -2.10 -5.21 0.70
CA LYS A 334 -1.76 -3.78 0.72
C LYS A 334 -1.56 -3.29 -0.71
N ILE A 335 -1.93 -2.05 -0.97
CA ILE A 335 -1.65 -1.35 -2.23
C ILE A 335 -0.90 -0.06 -1.94
N GLU A 336 0.15 0.19 -2.70
CA GLU A 336 0.99 1.39 -2.64
C GLU A 336 1.16 1.96 -4.03
N CYS A 337 1.52 3.23 -4.12
CA CYS A 337 1.74 3.91 -5.40
C CYS A 337 2.96 4.82 -5.31
N ASP A 338 3.93 4.58 -6.19
CA ASP A 338 5.08 5.45 -6.45
C ASP A 338 4.93 6.04 -7.84
N SER A 339 4.97 7.36 -7.95
CA SER A 339 4.74 8.03 -9.22
C SER A 339 5.65 9.22 -9.42
N VAL A 340 6.32 9.21 -10.56
CA VAL A 340 7.08 10.32 -11.12
C VAL A 340 6.70 10.46 -12.60
N PRO A 341 6.87 11.62 -13.23
CA PRO A 341 6.64 11.78 -14.66
C PRO A 341 7.42 10.72 -15.47
N GLY A 342 6.73 10.02 -16.37
CA GLY A 342 7.29 8.94 -17.18
C GLY A 342 7.30 7.56 -16.50
N LYS A 343 6.92 7.45 -15.23
CA LYS A 343 6.83 6.16 -14.54
C LYS A 343 5.88 6.22 -13.35
N THR A 344 4.76 5.52 -13.44
CA THR A 344 3.91 5.23 -12.29
C THR A 344 3.96 3.74 -11.98
N CYS A 345 4.11 3.38 -10.72
CA CYS A 345 4.17 2.01 -10.25
C CYS A 345 3.16 1.81 -9.12
N PHE A 346 2.14 1.00 -9.36
CA PHE A 346 1.26 0.50 -8.31
C PHE A 346 1.79 -0.86 -7.85
N THR A 347 2.13 -0.95 -6.57
CA THR A 347 2.59 -2.18 -5.91
C THR A 347 1.47 -2.77 -5.07
N ILE A 348 1.08 -4.00 -5.36
CA ILE A 348 0.09 -4.77 -4.61
C ILE A 348 0.81 -5.92 -3.91
N LEU A 349 0.64 -6.02 -2.60
CA LEU A 349 1.14 -7.13 -1.79
C LEU A 349 -0.05 -7.98 -1.34
N LEU A 350 -0.04 -9.27 -1.67
CA LEU A 350 -1.07 -10.24 -1.29
C LEU A 350 -0.45 -11.37 -0.47
N PRO A 351 -1.07 -11.79 0.65
CA PRO A 351 -0.55 -12.90 1.43
C PRO A 351 -0.76 -14.24 0.73
N ILE A 352 0.21 -15.13 0.85
CA ILE A 352 0.03 -16.55 0.55
C ILE A 352 -0.18 -17.26 1.88
N GLU A 353 -1.37 -17.79 2.10
CA GLU A 353 -1.61 -18.68 3.20
C GLU A 353 -1.02 -20.05 2.84
N THR A 354 0.15 -20.35 3.39
CA THR A 354 0.66 -21.70 3.37
C THR A 354 -0.31 -22.53 4.22
N SER A 355 -1.07 -23.43 3.61
CA SER A 355 -1.83 -24.44 4.36
C SER A 355 -0.83 -25.16 5.24
N VAL A 356 -0.82 -24.83 6.53
CA VAL A 356 -0.21 -25.69 7.53
C VAL A 356 -1.02 -26.97 7.46
N PHE A 357 -0.45 -28.03 6.92
CA PHE A 357 -0.95 -29.38 7.16
C PHE A 357 -1.21 -29.45 8.66
N LYS A 358 -2.48 -29.54 9.06
CA LYS A 358 -2.84 -29.98 10.39
C LYS A 358 -2.22 -31.37 10.51
N GLU A 359 -1.10 -31.47 11.18
CA GLU A 359 -0.68 -32.72 11.79
C GLU A 359 -1.88 -33.18 12.63
N SER A 360 -2.57 -34.18 12.10
CA SER A 360 -3.56 -34.96 12.84
C SER A 360 -2.85 -35.43 14.10
N THR A 361 -3.24 -34.88 15.22
CA THR A 361 -2.92 -35.39 16.53
C THR A 361 -3.47 -36.84 16.56
N LEU A 362 -2.58 -37.77 16.28
CA LEU A 362 -2.78 -39.19 16.61
C LEU A 362 -2.94 -39.26 18.12
N ILE A 363 -4.16 -39.38 18.56
CA ILE A 363 -4.48 -39.78 19.92
C ILE A 363 -3.90 -41.21 20.08
N PRO A 364 -2.96 -41.45 20.98
CA PRO A 364 -2.53 -42.83 21.25
C PRO A 364 -3.69 -43.52 21.94
N ASN A 365 -4.13 -44.65 21.33
CA ASN A 365 -5.07 -45.59 21.96
C ASN A 365 -4.58 -45.96 23.37
N ALA A 366 -5.41 -45.72 24.35
CA ALA A 366 -5.26 -46.27 25.68
C ALA A 366 -5.38 -47.80 25.62
N PRO A 367 -4.56 -48.57 26.36
CA PRO A 367 -4.67 -50.01 26.38
C PRO A 367 -5.91 -50.44 27.15
N SER A 368 -6.69 -51.28 26.53
CA SER A 368 -7.78 -52.04 27.16
C SER A 368 -7.20 -52.90 28.28
N SER A 369 -7.59 -52.61 29.52
CA SER A 369 -7.41 -53.51 30.65
C SER A 369 -8.58 -54.51 30.70
N THR A 370 -8.22 -55.74 30.61
CA THR A 370 -8.97 -56.94 31.05
C THR A 370 -9.54 -56.80 32.45
#